data_d4d76ad75eecadda28b16ee086a44567
#
_entry.id   d4d76ad75eecadda28b16ee086a44567
#
_cell.length_a   1.000
_cell.length_b   1.000
_cell.length_c   1.000
_cell.angle_alpha   90.00
_cell.angle_beta   90.00
_cell.angle_gamma   90.00
#
_symmetry.space_group_name_H-M   'P 1'
#
loop_
_entity.id
_entity.type
_entity.pdbx_description
1 polymer ?
#
loop_
_entity_poly.entity_id
_entity_poly.type
_entity_poly.pdbx_seq_one_letter_code
_entity_poly.pdbx_strand_id
1 'polypeptide(L)'
;MTTGQLVHINLGKVRPLRVGERKLMSAIGKTPVIGPVAVGLLGLAGDEQADLSVHGGLDKAVYAFPLAHLAFWQQQRVTRSVSLFEETDETLPPGFVGENLSLTGLTEDAVYIGDRLHFADCVLRVTQPREPCGKFNAVMGYAQAARDMVQSGCCGFYLAVERVGTLQSGETFELVPGARQMSIAQALAPKRHKHMR
;
A
#
# COMPACT_ATOMS: atom_id res chain seq x y z
N MET A 1 21.92 10.57 1.00
CA MET A 1 21.03 9.77 0.12
C MET A 1 20.14 8.95 1.03
N THR A 2 18.84 8.93 0.84
CA THR A 2 17.92 8.11 1.63
C THR A 2 17.79 6.76 0.96
N THR A 3 18.06 5.69 1.68
CA THR A 3 17.93 4.31 1.21
C THR A 3 16.85 3.60 1.99
N GLY A 4 16.20 2.64 1.36
CA GLY A 4 15.23 1.76 2.00
C GLY A 4 15.38 0.33 1.50
N GLN A 5 14.56 -0.56 2.03
CA GLN A 5 14.54 -1.97 1.65
C GLN A 5 13.14 -2.39 1.24
N LEU A 6 13.05 -3.15 0.16
CA LEU A 6 11.88 -3.92 -0.24
C LEU A 6 11.87 -5.24 0.53
N VAL A 7 11.06 -5.30 1.58
CA VAL A 7 11.03 -6.48 2.46
C VAL A 7 10.19 -7.60 1.86
N HIS A 8 8.98 -7.25 1.35
CA HIS A 8 8.09 -8.23 0.72
C HIS A 8 7.50 -7.68 -0.58
N ILE A 9 7.32 -8.57 -1.55
CA ILE A 9 6.47 -8.37 -2.73
C ILE A 9 5.21 -9.20 -2.53
N ASN A 10 4.03 -8.56 -2.64
CA ASN A 10 2.75 -9.20 -2.42
C ASN A 10 1.90 -9.10 -3.68
N LEU A 11 1.33 -10.22 -4.09
CA LEU A 11 0.45 -10.33 -5.26
C LEU A 11 -0.94 -10.79 -4.84
N GLY A 12 -1.97 -10.26 -5.49
CA GLY A 12 -3.36 -10.61 -5.24
C GLY A 12 -4.08 -11.06 -6.49
N LYS A 13 -5.01 -12.00 -6.32
CA LYS A 13 -5.96 -12.41 -7.34
C LYS A 13 -7.33 -11.85 -7.02
N VAL A 14 -8.10 -11.54 -8.06
CA VAL A 14 -9.48 -11.07 -7.92
C VAL A 14 -10.34 -12.20 -7.34
N ARG A 15 -10.87 -11.98 -6.15
CA ARG A 15 -11.70 -12.92 -5.39
C ARG A 15 -12.93 -12.21 -4.80
N PRO A 16 -14.02 -12.94 -4.51
CA PRO A 16 -15.13 -12.38 -3.77
C PRO A 16 -14.71 -11.92 -2.37
N LEU A 17 -15.00 -10.67 -2.04
CA LEU A 17 -14.84 -10.08 -0.71
C LEU A 17 -16.23 -9.72 -0.17
N ARG A 18 -16.53 -10.14 1.05
CA ARG A 18 -17.77 -9.74 1.72
C ARG A 18 -17.61 -8.35 2.33
N VAL A 19 -18.52 -7.44 1.98
CA VAL A 19 -18.57 -6.07 2.51
C VAL A 19 -19.99 -5.84 3.03
N GLY A 20 -20.22 -6.04 4.33
CA GLY A 20 -21.55 -6.13 4.90
C GLY A 20 -22.32 -7.32 4.28
N GLU A 21 -23.50 -7.06 3.73
CA GLU A 21 -24.34 -8.08 3.05
C GLU A 21 -23.96 -8.30 1.58
N ARG A 22 -23.08 -7.47 1.01
CA ARG A 22 -22.71 -7.53 -0.41
C ARG A 22 -21.44 -8.37 -0.61
N LYS A 23 -21.38 -9.06 -1.74
CA LYS A 23 -20.15 -9.67 -2.28
C LYS A 23 -19.62 -8.79 -3.40
N LEU A 24 -18.42 -8.27 -3.24
CA LEU A 24 -17.71 -7.46 -4.25
C LEU A 24 -16.46 -8.20 -4.70
N MET A 25 -16.10 -8.05 -5.96
CA MET A 25 -14.83 -8.58 -6.46
C MET A 25 -13.69 -7.67 -6.01
N SER A 26 -12.59 -8.26 -5.51
CA SER A 26 -11.45 -7.51 -4.98
C SER A 26 -10.16 -8.31 -5.05
N ALA A 27 -9.06 -7.63 -5.34
CA ALA A 27 -7.71 -8.16 -5.23
C ALA A 27 -6.94 -7.56 -4.03
N ILE A 28 -7.67 -7.03 -3.03
CA ILE A 28 -7.05 -6.40 -1.85
C ILE A 28 -6.32 -7.41 -0.96
N GLY A 29 -6.79 -8.66 -0.89
CA GLY A 29 -6.11 -9.73 -0.15
C GLY A 29 -4.90 -10.21 -0.95
N LYS A 30 -3.72 -9.67 -0.62
CA LYS A 30 -2.47 -10.04 -1.24
C LYS A 30 -1.66 -10.95 -0.33
N THR A 31 -0.79 -11.75 -0.93
CA THR A 31 0.10 -12.67 -0.22
C THR A 31 1.53 -12.50 -0.71
N PRO A 32 2.53 -12.64 0.17
CA PRO A 32 3.93 -12.55 -0.23
C PRO A 32 4.31 -13.65 -1.22
N VAL A 33 5.18 -13.30 -2.15
CA VAL A 33 5.74 -14.23 -3.14
C VAL A 33 7.25 -14.34 -2.99
N ILE A 34 7.79 -15.49 -3.38
CA ILE A 34 9.22 -15.77 -3.35
C ILE A 34 9.76 -15.68 -4.79
N GLY A 35 10.98 -15.14 -4.92
CA GLY A 35 11.67 -15.00 -6.20
C GLY A 35 11.41 -13.68 -6.90
N PRO A 36 12.01 -13.51 -8.09
CA PRO A 36 11.89 -12.29 -8.88
C PRO A 36 10.51 -12.14 -9.50
N VAL A 37 9.99 -10.90 -9.53
CA VAL A 37 8.69 -10.54 -10.12
C VAL A 37 8.92 -9.49 -11.20
N ALA A 38 8.45 -9.74 -12.41
CA ALA A 38 8.53 -8.79 -13.51
C ALA A 38 7.61 -7.58 -13.24
N VAL A 39 8.13 -6.39 -13.57
CA VAL A 39 7.47 -5.09 -13.41
C VAL A 39 7.18 -4.53 -14.78
N GLY A 40 5.90 -4.49 -15.15
CA GLY A 40 5.40 -3.85 -16.37
C GLY A 40 4.79 -2.47 -16.08
N LEU A 41 4.47 -1.71 -17.11
CA LEU A 41 3.91 -0.35 -16.97
C LEU A 41 2.60 -0.29 -16.14
N LEU A 42 1.84 -1.38 -16.13
CA LEU A 42 0.56 -1.47 -15.40
C LEU A 42 0.68 -2.17 -14.03
N GLY A 43 1.89 -2.50 -13.59
CA GLY A 43 2.15 -3.11 -12.28
C GLY A 43 2.93 -4.42 -12.35
N LEU A 44 2.79 -5.22 -11.32
CA LEU A 44 3.55 -6.45 -11.11
C LEU A 44 2.92 -7.63 -11.85
N ALA A 45 3.74 -8.42 -12.52
CA ALA A 45 3.27 -9.65 -13.17
C ALA A 45 2.65 -10.60 -12.13
N GLY A 46 1.45 -11.10 -12.45
CA GLY A 46 0.71 -11.99 -11.56
C GLY A 46 -0.21 -11.29 -10.55
N ASP A 47 -0.08 -9.97 -10.37
CA ASP A 47 -1.05 -9.18 -9.61
C ASP A 47 -2.30 -8.87 -10.46
N GLU A 48 -3.47 -8.80 -9.82
CA GLU A 48 -4.72 -8.44 -10.48
C GLU A 48 -5.34 -7.20 -9.83
N GLN A 49 -6.10 -6.46 -10.64
CA GLN A 49 -6.83 -5.27 -10.21
C GLN A 49 -8.30 -5.46 -10.57
N ALA A 50 -9.18 -5.46 -9.55
CA ALA A 50 -10.59 -5.80 -9.75
C ALA A 50 -11.41 -4.68 -10.39
N ASP A 51 -10.94 -3.43 -10.35
CA ASP A 51 -11.66 -2.25 -10.85
C ASP A 51 -10.67 -1.21 -11.33
N LEU A 52 -10.41 -1.19 -12.62
CA LEU A 52 -9.46 -0.27 -13.25
C LEU A 52 -9.95 1.19 -13.30
N SER A 53 -11.23 1.46 -13.02
CA SER A 53 -11.77 2.82 -12.99
C SER A 53 -11.33 3.60 -11.74
N VAL A 54 -11.05 2.91 -10.65
CA VAL A 54 -10.65 3.51 -9.36
C VAL A 54 -9.31 3.00 -8.83
N HIS A 55 -8.93 1.76 -9.19
CA HIS A 55 -7.70 1.12 -8.77
C HIS A 55 -6.92 0.66 -10.00
N GLY A 56 -5.61 0.97 -10.07
CA GLY A 56 -4.78 0.62 -11.20
C GLY A 56 -4.57 1.74 -12.20
N GLY A 57 -4.11 1.37 -13.39
CA GLY A 57 -3.64 2.32 -14.40
C GLY A 57 -2.21 2.80 -14.13
N LEU A 58 -1.68 3.63 -15.03
CA LEU A 58 -0.26 4.02 -15.02
C LEU A 58 0.19 4.70 -13.73
N ASP A 59 -0.67 5.56 -13.13
CA ASP A 59 -0.32 6.30 -11.91
C ASP A 59 -0.60 5.52 -10.61
N LYS A 60 -1.25 4.38 -10.69
CA LYS A 60 -1.56 3.48 -9.56
C LYS A 60 -1.13 2.04 -9.87
N ALA A 61 -0.04 1.90 -10.62
CA ALA A 61 0.45 0.60 -11.09
C ALA A 61 0.89 -0.30 -9.93
N VAL A 62 1.51 0.30 -8.90
CA VAL A 62 2.02 -0.42 -7.73
C VAL A 62 1.65 0.34 -6.46
N TYR A 63 1.22 -0.37 -5.42
CA TYR A 63 0.96 0.20 -4.10
C TYR A 63 2.07 -0.19 -3.12
N ALA A 64 2.74 0.81 -2.56
CA ALA A 64 3.80 0.66 -1.56
C ALA A 64 3.31 1.06 -0.16
N PHE A 65 3.73 0.30 0.85
CA PHE A 65 3.32 0.51 2.24
C PHE A 65 4.52 0.41 3.20
N PRO A 66 4.74 1.44 4.04
CA PRO A 66 5.77 1.42 5.08
C PRO A 66 5.43 0.43 6.18
N LEU A 67 6.29 -0.57 6.40
CA LEU A 67 6.09 -1.58 7.45
C LEU A 67 6.03 -0.99 8.86
N ALA A 68 6.62 0.19 9.09
CA ALA A 68 6.53 0.92 10.36
C ALA A 68 5.08 1.17 10.83
N HIS A 69 4.12 1.16 9.91
CA HIS A 69 2.70 1.38 10.22
C HIS A 69 1.94 0.12 10.64
N LEU A 70 2.52 -1.07 10.47
CA LEU A 70 1.83 -2.32 10.86
C LEU A 70 1.47 -2.34 12.35
N ALA A 71 2.36 -1.86 13.22
CA ALA A 71 2.08 -1.77 14.66
C ALA A 71 0.86 -0.88 14.97
N PHE A 72 0.72 0.25 14.27
CA PHE A 72 -0.48 1.11 14.39
C PHE A 72 -1.74 0.33 14.00
N TRP A 73 -1.76 -0.33 12.86
CA TRP A 73 -2.93 -1.07 12.37
C TRP A 73 -3.26 -2.27 13.25
N GLN A 74 -2.25 -2.97 13.75
CA GLN A 74 -2.42 -4.03 14.74
C GLN A 74 -3.12 -3.50 16.00
N GLN A 75 -2.63 -2.39 16.55
CA GLN A 75 -3.22 -1.75 17.73
C GLN A 75 -4.66 -1.30 17.49
N GLN A 76 -4.99 -0.77 16.29
CA GLN A 76 -6.37 -0.39 15.95
C GLN A 76 -7.32 -1.59 15.97
N ARG A 77 -6.88 -2.77 15.54
CA ARG A 77 -7.69 -4.01 15.58
C ARG A 77 -7.83 -4.52 17.00
N VAL A 78 -6.75 -4.60 17.77
CA VAL A 78 -6.75 -5.03 19.18
C VAL A 78 -7.71 -4.16 20.00
N THR A 79 -7.63 -2.84 19.89
CA THR A 79 -8.49 -1.89 20.62
C THR A 79 -9.99 -2.09 20.32
N ARG A 80 -10.32 -2.65 19.15
CA ARG A 80 -11.69 -2.93 18.72
C ARG A 80 -12.08 -4.39 18.85
N SER A 81 -11.28 -5.21 19.53
CA SER A 81 -11.49 -6.65 19.71
C SER A 81 -11.68 -7.38 18.37
N VAL A 82 -10.98 -6.94 17.31
CA VAL A 82 -10.96 -7.60 16.01
C VAL A 82 -9.74 -8.50 15.96
N SER A 83 -9.96 -9.79 16.17
CA SER A 83 -8.93 -10.82 16.00
C SER A 83 -8.91 -11.35 14.56
N LEU A 84 -7.73 -11.77 14.08
CA LEU A 84 -7.62 -12.57 12.86
C LEU A 84 -7.79 -14.06 13.15
N PHE A 85 -7.37 -14.48 14.34
CA PHE A 85 -7.42 -15.85 14.83
C PHE A 85 -7.70 -15.81 16.35
N GLU A 86 -7.74 -16.94 17.01
CA GLU A 86 -8.06 -17.04 18.44
C GLU A 86 -6.89 -16.65 19.38
N GLU A 87 -5.69 -16.45 18.85
CA GLU A 87 -4.49 -16.13 19.65
C GLU A 87 -4.14 -14.64 19.60
N THR A 88 -3.68 -14.09 20.73
CA THR A 88 -3.49 -12.67 21.00
C THR A 88 -2.20 -12.05 20.44
N ASP A 89 -1.26 -12.85 19.92
CA ASP A 89 0.07 -12.40 19.45
C ASP A 89 0.20 -12.27 17.92
N GLU A 90 -0.91 -12.10 17.23
CA GLU A 90 -0.91 -12.03 15.79
C GLU A 90 -0.37 -10.71 15.25
N THR A 91 0.69 -10.80 14.46
CA THR A 91 1.12 -9.70 13.59
C THR A 91 0.35 -9.73 12.27
N LEU A 92 -0.02 -8.56 11.76
CA LEU A 92 -0.64 -8.47 10.44
C LEU A 92 0.34 -9.01 9.38
N PRO A 93 -0.08 -9.97 8.55
CA PRO A 93 0.82 -10.52 7.53
C PRO A 93 1.10 -9.49 6.43
N PRO A 94 2.24 -9.60 5.73
CA PRO A 94 2.53 -8.79 4.55
C PRO A 94 1.41 -8.93 3.50
N GLY A 95 1.05 -7.84 2.82
CA GLY A 95 -0.06 -7.81 1.86
C GLY A 95 -1.43 -7.59 2.50
N PHE A 96 -1.53 -7.56 3.82
CA PHE A 96 -2.81 -7.47 4.54
C PHE A 96 -3.59 -6.19 4.21
N VAL A 97 -2.93 -5.04 4.11
CA VAL A 97 -3.57 -3.77 3.77
C VAL A 97 -3.79 -3.59 2.27
N GLY A 98 -3.41 -4.59 1.47
CA GLY A 98 -3.56 -4.64 0.01
C GLY A 98 -2.35 -4.11 -0.74
N GLU A 99 -1.23 -3.92 -0.06
CA GLU A 99 0.01 -3.43 -0.66
C GLU A 99 0.70 -4.47 -1.54
N ASN A 100 1.33 -3.99 -2.62
CA ASN A 100 2.23 -4.77 -3.47
C ASN A 100 3.63 -4.84 -2.90
N LEU A 101 4.14 -3.70 -2.40
CA LEU A 101 5.48 -3.59 -1.85
C LEU A 101 5.41 -3.20 -0.37
N SER A 102 5.95 -4.06 0.50
CA SER A 102 6.14 -3.75 1.91
C SER A 102 7.56 -3.21 2.10
N LEU A 103 7.69 -1.94 2.49
CA LEU A 103 8.95 -1.19 2.50
C LEU A 103 9.41 -0.83 3.92
N THR A 104 10.73 -0.68 4.09
CA THR A 104 11.33 0.00 5.25
C THR A 104 12.14 1.22 4.80
N GLY A 105 12.42 2.14 5.74
CA GLY A 105 13.25 3.32 5.50
C GLY A 105 12.50 4.55 4.96
N LEU A 106 11.19 4.44 4.70
CA LEU A 106 10.36 5.56 4.23
C LEU A 106 9.05 5.66 5.01
N THR A 107 8.57 6.91 5.15
CA THR A 107 7.25 7.27 5.68
C THR A 107 6.65 8.39 4.82
N GLU A 108 5.36 8.64 4.93
CA GLU A 108 4.61 9.56 4.06
C GLU A 108 5.04 11.02 4.17
N ASP A 109 5.63 11.41 5.28
CA ASP A 109 6.19 12.76 5.51
C ASP A 109 7.55 12.94 4.81
N ALA A 110 8.33 11.87 4.67
CA ALA A 110 9.64 11.85 4.04
C ALA A 110 9.59 11.63 2.51
N VAL A 111 8.44 11.18 1.98
CA VAL A 111 8.25 10.86 0.55
C VAL A 111 7.40 11.93 -0.13
N TYR A 112 7.83 12.40 -1.29
CA TYR A 112 7.17 13.46 -2.05
C TYR A 112 6.64 12.94 -3.39
N ILE A 113 5.56 13.52 -3.88
CA ILE A 113 5.06 13.26 -5.23
C ILE A 113 6.15 13.64 -6.23
N GLY A 114 6.48 12.71 -7.13
CA GLY A 114 7.56 12.85 -8.09
C GLY A 114 8.92 12.31 -7.64
N ASP A 115 9.09 11.93 -6.37
CA ASP A 115 10.28 11.17 -5.94
C ASP A 115 10.34 9.81 -6.66
N ARG A 116 11.54 9.27 -6.84
CA ARG A 116 11.79 8.00 -7.52
C ARG A 116 12.45 7.00 -6.61
N LEU A 117 11.96 5.79 -6.62
CA LEU A 117 12.61 4.63 -6.00
C LEU A 117 13.44 3.93 -7.08
N HIS A 118 14.74 4.05 -7.02
CA HIS A 118 15.69 3.39 -7.91
C HIS A 118 16.09 2.05 -7.33
N PHE A 119 15.60 0.99 -7.94
CA PHE A 119 16.06 -0.39 -7.72
C PHE A 119 17.16 -0.74 -8.72
N ALA A 120 17.78 -1.89 -8.57
CA ALA A 120 18.85 -2.33 -9.48
C ALA A 120 18.38 -2.40 -10.94
N ASP A 121 17.19 -2.91 -11.19
CA ASP A 121 16.67 -3.19 -12.54
C ASP A 121 15.47 -2.32 -12.95
N CYS A 122 14.72 -1.73 -12.02
CA CYS A 122 13.56 -0.90 -12.34
C CYS A 122 13.55 0.45 -11.62
N VAL A 123 12.71 1.39 -12.09
CA VAL A 123 12.49 2.69 -11.46
C VAL A 123 11.00 2.93 -11.29
N LEU A 124 10.59 3.23 -10.07
CA LEU A 124 9.22 3.53 -9.71
C LEU A 124 9.11 4.98 -9.21
N ARG A 125 8.13 5.73 -9.74
CA ARG A 125 7.89 7.13 -9.37
C ARG A 125 6.69 7.26 -8.47
N VAL A 126 6.84 7.98 -7.36
CA VAL A 126 5.76 8.30 -6.41
C VAL A 126 4.73 9.21 -7.06
N THR A 127 3.45 8.85 -6.98
CA THR A 127 2.37 9.57 -7.66
C THR A 127 1.38 10.22 -6.70
N GLN A 128 0.87 9.49 -5.72
CA GLN A 128 -0.18 9.98 -4.83
C GLN A 128 -0.31 9.13 -3.57
N PRO A 129 -0.91 9.66 -2.47
CA PRO A 129 -1.24 8.84 -1.32
C PRO A 129 -2.28 7.77 -1.68
N ARG A 130 -2.23 6.64 -1.00
CA ARG A 130 -3.30 5.64 -1.11
C ARG A 130 -4.55 6.16 -0.42
N GLU A 131 -5.63 6.27 -1.15
CA GLU A 131 -6.95 6.60 -0.62
C GLU A 131 -7.70 5.33 -0.24
N PRO A 132 -8.19 5.24 1.01
CA PRO A 132 -8.94 4.06 1.42
C PRO A 132 -10.32 4.02 0.76
N CYS A 133 -10.84 2.80 0.59
CA CYS A 133 -12.18 2.55 0.11
C CYS A 133 -12.94 1.63 1.09
N GLY A 134 -14.24 1.44 0.88
CA GLY A 134 -15.05 0.57 1.74
C GLY A 134 -14.57 -0.88 1.83
N LYS A 135 -13.83 -1.38 0.83
CA LYS A 135 -13.20 -2.72 0.88
C LYS A 135 -12.14 -2.80 1.98
N PHE A 136 -11.46 -1.69 2.29
CA PHE A 136 -10.47 -1.62 3.37
C PHE A 136 -11.13 -1.83 4.75
N ASN A 137 -12.31 -1.27 4.99
CA ASN A 137 -13.07 -1.53 6.23
C ASN A 137 -13.35 -3.02 6.42
N ALA A 138 -13.73 -3.70 5.35
CA ALA A 138 -14.03 -5.13 5.40
C ALA A 138 -12.78 -5.97 5.71
N VAL A 139 -11.63 -5.63 5.12
CA VAL A 139 -10.36 -6.30 5.39
C VAL A 139 -9.90 -6.07 6.83
N MET A 140 -10.00 -4.83 7.29
CA MET A 140 -9.63 -4.46 8.66
C MET A 140 -10.60 -5.00 9.72
N GLY A 141 -11.80 -5.44 9.31
CA GLY A 141 -12.82 -6.02 10.20
C GLY A 141 -13.60 -5.00 11.03
N TYR A 142 -13.51 -3.69 10.72
CA TYR A 142 -14.28 -2.65 11.42
C TYR A 142 -14.60 -1.45 10.51
N ALA A 143 -15.73 -0.80 10.78
CA ALA A 143 -16.33 0.18 9.87
C ALA A 143 -15.54 1.50 9.72
N GLN A 144 -14.70 1.88 10.69
CA GLN A 144 -13.99 3.15 10.71
C GLN A 144 -12.57 3.08 10.14
N ALA A 145 -12.10 1.92 9.64
CA ALA A 145 -10.71 1.74 9.19
C ALA A 145 -10.30 2.73 8.09
N ALA A 146 -11.18 2.99 7.13
CA ALA A 146 -10.95 3.98 6.09
C ALA A 146 -10.78 5.40 6.66
N ARG A 147 -11.57 5.78 7.65
CA ARG A 147 -11.45 7.05 8.36
C ARG A 147 -10.14 7.12 9.14
N ASP A 148 -9.81 6.06 9.87
CA ASP A 148 -8.58 5.98 10.67
C ASP A 148 -7.34 6.10 9.77
N MET A 149 -7.36 5.54 8.54
CA MET A 149 -6.27 5.69 7.57
C MET A 149 -6.08 7.16 7.19
N VAL A 150 -7.16 7.88 6.90
CA VAL A 150 -7.07 9.30 6.56
C VAL A 150 -6.60 10.12 7.76
N GLN A 151 -7.07 9.82 8.97
CA GLN A 151 -6.73 10.57 10.18
C GLN A 151 -5.28 10.36 10.61
N SER A 152 -4.82 9.12 10.63
CA SER A 152 -3.45 8.77 11.02
C SER A 152 -2.42 9.18 9.97
N GLY A 153 -2.77 9.07 8.69
CA GLY A 153 -1.84 9.20 7.58
C GLY A 153 -1.06 7.93 7.28
N CYS A 154 -1.26 6.84 8.03
CA CYS A 154 -0.62 5.54 7.81
C CYS A 154 -1.24 4.82 6.61
N CYS A 155 -1.05 5.38 5.42
CA CYS A 155 -1.76 4.97 4.21
C CYS A 155 -0.86 4.33 3.13
N GLY A 156 0.46 4.63 3.13
CA GLY A 156 1.31 4.31 2.01
C GLY A 156 1.01 5.16 0.77
N PHE A 157 1.57 4.80 -0.36
CA PHE A 157 1.49 5.59 -1.58
C PHE A 157 1.51 4.73 -2.84
N TYR A 158 0.94 5.27 -3.90
CA TYR A 158 0.99 4.66 -5.23
C TYR A 158 2.23 5.08 -5.99
N LEU A 159 2.64 4.18 -6.88
CA LEU A 159 3.81 4.30 -7.73
C LEU A 159 3.41 4.04 -9.19
N ALA A 160 3.93 4.89 -10.08
CA ALA A 160 3.99 4.64 -11.52
C ALA A 160 5.31 3.94 -11.86
N VAL A 161 5.31 3.11 -12.89
CA VAL A 161 6.52 2.46 -13.40
C VAL A 161 7.14 3.36 -14.48
N GLU A 162 8.33 3.93 -14.22
CA GLU A 162 9.08 4.73 -15.21
C GLU A 162 10.06 3.87 -16.02
N ARG A 163 10.68 2.89 -15.37
CA ARG A 163 11.53 1.89 -16.04
C ARG A 163 11.06 0.50 -15.62
N VAL A 164 10.62 -0.28 -16.59
CA VAL A 164 10.26 -1.69 -16.42
C VAL A 164 11.50 -2.52 -16.07
N GLY A 165 11.30 -3.67 -15.46
CA GLY A 165 12.39 -4.56 -15.08
C GLY A 165 11.88 -5.66 -14.16
N THR A 166 12.64 -5.96 -13.11
CA THR A 166 12.37 -7.02 -12.16
C THR A 166 12.61 -6.52 -10.74
N LEU A 167 11.81 -6.98 -9.80
CA LEU A 167 11.97 -6.75 -8.35
C LEU A 167 12.07 -8.08 -7.63
N GLN A 168 12.86 -8.10 -6.56
CA GLN A 168 12.96 -9.22 -5.66
C GLN A 168 12.91 -8.77 -4.19
N SER A 169 12.23 -9.52 -3.35
CA SER A 169 12.21 -9.27 -1.90
C SER A 169 13.64 -9.31 -1.33
N GLY A 170 13.95 -8.37 -0.44
CA GLY A 170 15.29 -8.19 0.12
C GLY A 170 16.14 -7.13 -0.59
N GLU A 171 15.75 -6.67 -1.79
CA GLU A 171 16.48 -5.61 -2.50
C GLU A 171 16.44 -4.28 -1.73
N THR A 172 17.54 -3.53 -1.84
CA THR A 172 17.58 -2.13 -1.42
C THR A 172 17.23 -1.22 -2.59
N PHE A 173 16.70 -0.04 -2.26
CA PHE A 173 16.48 1.03 -3.24
C PHE A 173 17.06 2.35 -2.73
N GLU A 174 17.36 3.24 -3.68
CA GLU A 174 17.70 4.62 -3.40
C GLU A 174 16.49 5.51 -3.69
N LEU A 175 16.12 6.39 -2.73
CA LEU A 175 15.15 7.46 -2.97
C LEU A 175 15.85 8.64 -3.63
N VAL A 176 15.58 8.85 -4.92
CA VAL A 176 16.04 10.00 -5.69
C VAL A 176 14.98 11.09 -5.64
N PRO A 177 15.30 12.25 -5.05
CA PRO A 177 14.34 13.34 -4.92
C PRO A 177 13.84 13.87 -6.26
N GLY A 178 12.53 14.13 -6.36
CA GLY A 178 11.93 14.94 -7.41
C GLY A 178 11.93 16.44 -7.05
N ALA A 179 10.93 17.18 -7.53
CA ALA A 179 10.79 18.61 -7.25
C ALA A 179 10.40 18.93 -5.78
N ARG A 180 9.96 17.92 -5.03
CA ARG A 180 9.61 18.00 -3.60
C ARG A 180 8.66 19.13 -3.21
N GLN A 181 7.66 19.41 -4.02
CA GLN A 181 6.66 20.45 -3.75
C GLN A 181 5.61 20.00 -2.73
N MET A 182 5.24 18.70 -2.71
CA MET A 182 4.17 18.17 -1.88
C MET A 182 4.53 16.76 -1.40
N SER A 183 4.60 16.56 -0.08
CA SER A 183 4.77 15.22 0.49
C SER A 183 3.48 14.41 0.41
N ILE A 184 3.57 13.10 0.55
CA ILE A 184 2.40 12.21 0.61
C ILE A 184 1.50 12.59 1.80
N ALA A 185 2.09 12.91 2.95
CA ALA A 185 1.35 13.36 4.12
C ALA A 185 0.60 14.68 3.87
N GLN A 186 1.23 15.65 3.19
CA GLN A 186 0.60 16.91 2.80
C GLN A 186 -0.54 16.73 1.79
N ALA A 187 -0.37 15.84 0.81
CA ALA A 187 -1.40 15.53 -0.19
C ALA A 187 -2.65 14.87 0.43
N LEU A 188 -2.48 14.13 1.54
CA LEU A 188 -3.59 13.52 2.27
C LEU A 188 -4.30 14.51 3.23
N ALA A 189 -3.61 15.53 3.73
CA ALA A 189 -4.10 16.44 4.78
C ALA A 189 -5.48 17.08 4.48
N PRO A 190 -5.81 17.54 3.27
CA PRO A 190 -7.12 18.13 2.98
C PRO A 190 -8.30 17.19 3.22
N LYS A 191 -8.07 15.87 3.11
CA LYS A 191 -9.11 14.85 3.32
C LYS A 191 -9.43 14.61 4.79
N ARG A 192 -8.49 14.92 5.70
CA ARG A 192 -8.71 14.84 7.15
C ARG A 192 -9.87 15.73 7.59
N HIS A 193 -9.99 16.91 7.00
CA HIS A 193 -11.04 17.87 7.34
C HIS A 193 -12.44 17.50 6.83
N LYS A 194 -12.54 16.75 5.72
CA LYS A 194 -13.85 16.28 5.20
C LYS A 194 -14.51 15.19 6.04
N HIS A 195 -13.74 14.44 6.79
CA HIS A 195 -14.23 13.34 7.63
C HIS A 195 -14.45 13.75 9.11
N MET A 196 -14.28 15.02 9.45
CA MET A 196 -14.56 15.58 10.78
C MET A 196 -15.94 16.25 10.89
N ARG A 197 -16.73 16.30 9.80
CA ARG A 197 -18.09 16.84 9.79
C ARG A 197 -19.15 15.75 9.78
#